data_99e6fdb2be4d36d4891c1776496316f3
#
_entry.id   99e6fdb2be4d36d4891c1776496316f3
#
_cell.length_a   1.000
_cell.length_b   1.000
_cell.length_c   1.000
_cell.angle_alpha   90.00
_cell.angle_beta   90.00
_cell.angle_gamma   90.00
#
_symmetry.space_group_name_H-M   'P 1'
#
loop_
_entity.id
_entity.type
_entity.pdbx_description
1 polymer ?
#
loop_
_entity_poly.entity_id
_entity_poly.type
_entity_poly.pdbx_seq_one_letter_code
_entity_poly.pdbx_strand_id
1 'polypeptide(L)' 'MTVEAYITQSRAEGKVITNEYVNGVDYTLITEPDGWVTIIERNISGYSVLLQACNRQKAIDYIVMREPLPVAVDIL' A
#
# COMPACT_ATOMS: atom_id res chain seq x y z
N MET A 1 4.41 -6.29 -14.00
CA MET A 1 3.32 -6.79 -13.14
C MET A 1 2.36 -5.66 -12.84
N THR A 2 1.08 -5.91 -12.95
CA THR A 2 0.08 -4.91 -12.60
C THR A 2 -0.19 -4.91 -11.10
N VAL A 3 -0.78 -3.82 -10.60
CA VAL A 3 -1.17 -3.72 -9.19
C VAL A 3 -2.15 -4.84 -8.83
N GLU A 4 -3.13 -5.10 -9.70
CA GLU A 4 -4.13 -6.13 -9.43
C GLU A 4 -3.49 -7.52 -9.40
N ALA A 5 -2.53 -7.79 -10.27
CA ALA A 5 -1.81 -9.06 -10.26
C ALA A 5 -1.02 -9.22 -8.96
N TYR A 6 -0.41 -8.14 -8.47
CA TYR A 6 0.32 -8.18 -7.23
C TYR A 6 -0.60 -8.47 -6.04
N ILE A 7 -1.76 -7.83 -6.00
CA ILE A 7 -2.75 -8.08 -4.95
C ILE A 7 -3.21 -9.53 -4.98
N THR A 8 -3.52 -10.05 -6.17
CA THR A 8 -3.97 -11.43 -6.34
C THR A 8 -2.90 -12.42 -5.86
N GLN A 9 -1.66 -12.18 -6.26
CA GLN A 9 -0.55 -13.02 -5.83
C GLN A 9 -0.35 -12.96 -4.32
N SER A 10 -0.41 -11.77 -3.74
CA SER A 10 -0.25 -11.58 -2.30
C SER A 10 -1.32 -12.32 -1.51
N ARG A 11 -2.56 -12.28 -2.02
CA ARG A 11 -3.66 -13.01 -1.40
C ARG A 11 -3.44 -14.51 -1.47
N ALA A 12 -2.97 -15.00 -2.60
CA ALA A 12 -2.68 -16.42 -2.77
C ALA A 12 -1.54 -16.88 -1.86
N GLU A 13 -0.61 -15.98 -1.55
CA GLU A 13 0.49 -16.28 -0.63
C GLU A 13 0.12 -16.17 0.85
N GLY A 14 -1.12 -15.78 1.13
CA GLY A 14 -1.59 -15.69 2.51
C GLY A 14 -1.14 -14.45 3.26
N LYS A 15 -0.68 -13.42 2.55
CA LYS A 15 -0.30 -12.16 3.20
C LYS A 15 -1.53 -11.47 3.77
N VAL A 16 -1.33 -10.71 4.84
CA VAL A 16 -2.41 -9.92 5.42
C VAL A 16 -2.65 -8.70 4.55
N ILE A 17 -3.89 -8.56 4.09
CA ILE A 17 -4.29 -7.46 3.23
C ILE A 17 -5.45 -6.74 3.89
N THR A 18 -5.32 -5.42 4.08
CA THR A 18 -6.38 -4.59 4.62
C THR A 18 -6.64 -3.43 3.68
N ASN A 19 -7.87 -2.93 3.69
CA ASN A 19 -8.26 -1.79 2.88
C ASN A 19 -8.63 -0.64 3.80
N GLU A 20 -8.15 0.56 3.47
CA GLU A 20 -8.43 1.76 4.23
C GLU A 20 -8.90 2.85 3.27
N TYR A 21 -9.86 3.65 3.72
CA TYR A 21 -10.35 4.79 2.95
C TYR A 21 -10.17 6.03 3.81
N VAL A 22 -9.24 6.89 3.40
CA VAL A 22 -8.88 8.05 4.20
C VAL A 22 -8.84 9.29 3.32
N ASN A 23 -9.57 10.32 3.70
CA ASN A 23 -9.61 11.60 3.00
C ASN A 23 -9.90 11.46 1.50
N GLY A 24 -10.80 10.56 1.15
CA GLY A 24 -11.22 10.35 -0.23
C GLY A 24 -10.30 9.48 -1.06
N VAL A 25 -9.29 8.88 -0.45
CA VAL A 25 -8.34 8.03 -1.16
C VAL A 25 -8.44 6.60 -0.65
N ASP A 26 -8.47 5.67 -1.59
CA ASP A 26 -8.47 4.23 -1.30
C ASP A 26 -7.05 3.74 -1.16
N TYR A 27 -6.78 3.05 -0.04
CA TYR A 27 -5.49 2.44 0.19
C TYR A 27 -5.65 0.93 0.40
N THR A 28 -4.75 0.16 -0.17
CA THR A 28 -4.63 -1.27 0.13
C THR A 28 -3.29 -1.45 0.82
N LEU A 29 -3.31 -2.04 2.01
CA LEU A 29 -2.11 -2.29 2.80
C LEU A 29 -1.83 -3.79 2.81
N ILE A 30 -0.64 -4.17 2.35
CA ILE A 30 -0.23 -5.56 2.30
C ILE A 30 0.97 -5.73 3.22
N THR A 31 0.81 -6.53 4.27
CA THR A 31 1.90 -6.81 5.20
C THR A 31 2.77 -7.92 4.60
N GLU A 32 4.01 -7.58 4.30
CA GLU A 32 4.97 -8.52 3.73
C GLU A 32 5.55 -9.42 4.83
N PRO A 33 6.11 -10.59 4.46
CA PRO A 33 6.66 -11.51 5.45
C PRO A 33 7.78 -10.94 6.32
N ASP A 34 8.51 -9.96 5.81
CA ASP A 34 9.62 -9.33 6.54
C ASP A 34 9.15 -8.18 7.45
N GLY A 35 7.85 -7.95 7.52
CA GLY A 35 7.28 -6.87 8.34
C GLY A 35 7.09 -5.55 7.62
N TRP A 36 7.63 -5.40 6.43
CA TRP A 36 7.37 -4.22 5.63
C TRP A 36 5.91 -4.21 5.18
N VAL A 37 5.39 -3.04 4.92
CA VAL A 37 4.01 -2.88 4.47
C VAL A 37 4.02 -2.20 3.11
N THR A 38 3.42 -2.86 2.14
CA THR A 38 3.24 -2.29 0.81
C THR A 38 1.91 -1.53 0.82
N ILE A 39 1.96 -0.27 0.44
CA ILE A 39 0.80 0.61 0.39
C ILE A 39 0.46 0.85 -1.07
N ILE A 40 -0.74 0.50 -1.47
CA ILE A 40 -1.22 0.80 -2.82
C ILE A 40 -2.23 1.93 -2.68
N GLU A 41 -1.88 3.09 -3.21
CA GLU A 41 -2.72 4.27 -3.17
C GLU A 41 -3.42 4.41 -4.52
N ARG A 42 -4.75 4.42 -4.51
CA ARG A 42 -5.55 4.59 -5.72
C ARG A 42 -6.22 5.94 -5.68
N ASN A 43 -5.92 6.78 -6.65
CA ASN A 43 -6.57 8.08 -6.73
C ASN A 43 -7.72 8.03 -7.74
N ILE A 44 -8.52 9.10 -7.77
CA ILE A 44 -9.70 9.17 -8.63
C ILE A 44 -9.37 9.23 -10.11
N SER A 45 -8.12 9.53 -10.45
CA SER A 45 -7.66 9.57 -11.84
C SER A 45 -7.32 8.20 -12.40
N GLY A 46 -7.44 7.16 -11.59
CA GLY A 46 -7.12 5.81 -12.01
C GLY A 46 -5.65 5.44 -11.87
N TYR A 47 -4.85 6.32 -11.31
CA TYR A 47 -3.45 5.99 -11.02
C TYR A 47 -3.35 5.18 -9.76
N SER A 48 -2.45 4.23 -9.78
CA SER A 48 -2.07 3.50 -8.59
C SER A 48 -0.61 3.76 -8.30
N VAL A 49 -0.33 4.17 -7.08
CA VAL A 49 1.04 4.40 -6.63
C VAL A 49 1.36 3.34 -5.60
N LEU A 50 2.52 2.72 -5.73
CA LEU A 50 2.97 1.73 -4.77
C LEU A 50 4.07 2.34 -3.91
N LEU A 51 3.87 2.29 -2.60
CA LEU A 51 4.79 2.81 -1.62
C LEU A 51 5.13 1.71 -0.63
N GLN A 52 6.23 1.84 0.08
CA GLN A 52 6.60 0.87 1.09
C GLN A 52 6.97 1.57 2.39
N ALA A 53 6.41 1.07 3.47
CA ALA A 53 6.73 1.52 4.81
C ALA A 53 7.45 0.39 5.54
N CYS A 54 8.37 0.74 6.43
CA CYS A 54 9.18 -0.26 7.12
C CYS A 54 8.39 -1.03 8.18
N ASN A 55 7.23 -0.52 8.59
CA ASN A 55 6.33 -1.22 9.51
C ASN A 55 4.93 -0.66 9.36
N ARG A 56 3.97 -1.30 10.06
CA ARG A 56 2.57 -0.90 9.96
C ARG A 56 2.32 0.50 10.52
N GLN A 57 3.01 0.88 11.59
CA GLN A 57 2.81 2.20 12.18
C GLN A 57 3.21 3.30 11.19
N LYS A 58 4.31 3.12 10.47
CA LYS A 58 4.74 4.08 9.45
C LYS A 58 3.75 4.15 8.30
N ALA A 59 3.16 3.02 7.93
CA ALA A 59 2.13 2.99 6.90
C ALA A 59 0.90 3.80 7.34
N ILE A 60 0.44 3.60 8.56
CA ILE A 60 -0.69 4.34 9.11
C ILE A 60 -0.37 5.82 9.21
N ASP A 61 0.81 6.17 9.69
CA ASP A 61 1.23 7.57 9.77
C ASP A 61 1.19 8.25 8.40
N TYR A 62 1.61 7.52 7.37
CA TYR A 62 1.56 8.06 6.02
C TYR A 62 0.12 8.31 5.56
N ILE A 63 -0.76 7.33 5.70
CA ILE A 63 -2.10 7.46 5.14
C ILE A 63 -2.99 8.41 5.95
N VAL A 64 -2.76 8.53 7.25
CA VAL A 64 -3.56 9.38 8.12
C VAL A 64 -2.97 10.77 8.26
N MET A 65 -1.69 10.87 8.54
CA MET A 65 -1.01 12.12 8.85
C MET A 65 -0.18 12.67 7.70
N ARG A 66 -0.09 11.93 6.61
CA ARG A 66 0.67 12.30 5.41
C ARG A 66 2.15 12.53 5.70
N GLU A 67 2.69 11.81 6.67
CA GLU A 67 4.13 11.84 6.92
C GLU A 67 4.86 11.17 5.77
N PRO A 68 5.96 11.75 5.29
CA PRO A 68 6.71 11.18 4.17
C PRO A 68 7.25 9.80 4.49
N LEU A 69 7.22 8.90 3.50
CA LEU A 69 7.84 7.59 3.62
C LEU A 69 9.27 7.65 3.13
N PRO A 70 10.16 6.83 3.73
CA PRO A 70 11.57 6.83 3.33
C PRO A 70 11.79 6.30 1.91
N VAL A 71 10.87 5.45 1.41
CA VAL A 71 11.00 4.87 0.07
C VAL A 71 9.67 4.94 -0.63
N ALA A 72 9.68 5.50 -1.85
CA ALA A 72 8.52 5.51 -2.73
C ALA A 72 8.91 4.78 -4.02
N VAL A 73 8.05 3.87 -4.45
CA VAL A 73 8.28 3.12 -5.68
C VAL A 73 7.16 3.42 -6.64
N ASP A 74 7.51 4.02 -7.77
CA ASP A 74 6.53 4.29 -8.80
C ASP A 74 6.10 3.02 -9.45
N ILE A 75 4.81 2.93 -9.69
CA ILE A 75 4.32 1.86 -10.48
C ILE A 75 3.51 2.34 -11.63
N LEU A 76 3.87 2.06 -12.70
CA LEU A 76 3.08 1.59 -13.76
C LEU A 76 1.72 2.22 -13.97
#